data_3d0c86b66b71c0c28867b76cba4b21c6
#
_entry.id   3d0c86b66b71c0c28867b76cba4b21c6
#
_cell.length_a   1.000
_cell.length_b   1.000
_cell.length_c   1.000
_cell.angle_alpha   90.00
_cell.angle_beta   90.00
_cell.angle_gamma   90.00
#
_symmetry.space_group_name_H-M   'P 1'
#
loop_
_entity.id
_entity.type
_entity.pdbx_description
1 polymer ?
#
loop_
_entity_poly.entity_id
_entity_poly.type
_entity_poly.pdbx_seq_one_letter_code
_entity_poly.pdbx_strand_id
1 'polypeptide(L)'
;MGRKKTIEKEPVTIRFKELANGNQSIYLDIYQDGKRKYEFLKLYLVPEKGRDRTEARRKNAETMAVVNVIKAQRVLDIKNGLAGLETSKSKMKLFDVIDIFAEKKTKTSISDNDPNMILKILKKHLLLYKGDQVLMKDIDKNYCKGFMQYLRDYRMRRQSQEHLHINSCIAYYKYLCKVLKVAVEEGIIKHNPAQDISRDDLPKGIETEREFLSIDEVKLLAETECKYPLVKNAFMFSCFCGLRISDIRKLRWSQIETYTEDGEEKYRLTIRMTKTKKNITYQLSKEAIKWLPEKGEDDVIFKGLVQHSCLCYTIKDWVEAAGIKKKITFHCARHTFATMMLTLGADIYTTSKLLGHTDIATTEIYAKIIDKKKDEAVGLIDKFFDK
;
A
#
# COMPACT_ATOMS: atom_id res chain seq x y z
N MET A 1 -8.10 65.81 -18.02
CA MET A 1 -8.68 65.11 -16.85
C MET A 1 -7.77 63.93 -16.53
N GLY A 2 -6.97 64.03 -15.45
CA GLY A 2 -6.06 63.00 -15.04
C GLY A 2 -6.77 61.87 -14.31
N ARG A 3 -6.62 60.66 -14.77
CA ARG A 3 -7.09 59.45 -14.07
C ARG A 3 -6.39 59.35 -12.70
N LYS A 4 -7.17 59.43 -11.60
CA LYS A 4 -6.68 59.09 -10.25
C LYS A 4 -6.14 57.64 -10.26
N LYS A 5 -4.85 57.46 -10.02
CA LYS A 5 -4.27 56.15 -9.75
C LYS A 5 -4.93 55.58 -8.50
N THR A 6 -5.72 54.54 -8.64
CA THR A 6 -6.25 53.78 -7.52
C THR A 6 -5.05 53.09 -6.84
N ILE A 7 -4.66 53.57 -5.66
CA ILE A 7 -3.63 52.90 -4.83
C ILE A 7 -4.27 51.59 -4.39
N GLU A 8 -3.80 50.46 -4.92
CA GLU A 8 -4.17 49.15 -4.42
C GLU A 8 -3.81 49.05 -2.91
N LYS A 9 -4.82 48.90 -2.07
CA LYS A 9 -4.59 48.75 -0.63
C LYS A 9 -3.83 47.45 -0.38
N GLU A 10 -2.72 47.54 0.37
CA GLU A 10 -1.97 46.34 0.78
C GLU A 10 -2.89 45.37 1.52
N PRO A 11 -2.89 44.08 1.14
CA PRO A 11 -3.81 43.09 1.71
C PRO A 11 -3.49 42.74 3.17
N VAL A 12 -2.29 43.09 3.68
CA VAL A 12 -1.85 42.82 5.05
C VAL A 12 -1.28 44.08 5.68
N THR A 13 -1.90 44.51 6.77
CA THR A 13 -1.47 45.68 7.54
C THR A 13 -1.05 45.26 8.96
N ILE A 14 0.09 45.81 9.43
CA ILE A 14 0.54 45.61 10.81
C ILE A 14 -0.28 46.56 11.72
N ARG A 15 -0.83 46.04 12.80
CA ARG A 15 -1.57 46.77 13.81
C ARG A 15 -1.05 46.47 15.22
N PHE A 16 -1.27 47.42 16.11
CA PHE A 16 -0.83 47.36 17.49
C PHE A 16 -2.02 47.46 18.43
N LYS A 17 -2.00 46.69 19.53
CA LYS A 17 -2.99 46.75 20.60
C LYS A 17 -2.26 47.03 21.93
N GLU A 18 -2.58 48.11 22.59
CA GLU A 18 -2.03 48.44 23.89
C GLU A 18 -2.49 47.40 24.95
N LEU A 19 -1.57 47.04 25.83
CA LEU A 19 -1.79 46.14 26.94
C LEU A 19 -1.71 46.91 28.26
N ALA A 20 -2.34 46.42 29.32
CA ALA A 20 -2.35 47.04 30.65
C ALA A 20 -0.96 47.27 31.26
N ASN A 21 0.05 46.51 30.86
CA ASN A 21 1.44 46.64 31.29
C ASN A 21 2.25 47.67 30.47
N GLY A 22 1.62 48.44 29.61
CA GLY A 22 2.25 49.41 28.74
C GLY A 22 2.94 48.88 27.48
N ASN A 23 3.01 47.56 27.29
CA ASN A 23 3.49 46.93 26.06
C ASN A 23 2.45 47.03 24.95
N GLN A 24 2.87 46.92 23.69
CA GLN A 24 1.99 46.80 22.56
C GLN A 24 2.05 45.40 21.92
N SER A 25 0.93 44.72 21.90
CA SER A 25 0.78 43.44 21.18
C SER A 25 0.64 43.71 19.67
N ILE A 26 1.39 42.95 18.85
CA ILE A 26 1.42 43.10 17.41
C ILE A 26 0.50 42.08 16.77
N TYR A 27 -0.33 42.52 15.82
CA TYR A 27 -1.17 41.64 15.02
C TYR A 27 -1.22 42.11 13.56
N LEU A 28 -1.51 41.16 12.66
CA LEU A 28 -1.73 41.44 11.26
C LEU A 28 -3.26 41.57 11.02
N ASP A 29 -3.65 42.67 10.38
CA ASP A 29 -4.97 42.91 9.85
C ASP A 29 -4.96 42.49 8.37
N ILE A 30 -5.54 41.34 8.08
CA ILE A 30 -5.55 40.73 6.76
C ILE A 30 -6.92 40.95 6.13
N TYR A 31 -6.96 41.64 5.00
CA TYR A 31 -8.17 41.87 4.24
C TYR A 31 -8.08 41.18 2.88
N GLN A 32 -8.99 40.25 2.62
CA GLN A 32 -8.99 39.49 1.39
C GLN A 32 -10.43 39.06 1.03
N ASP A 33 -10.80 39.17 -0.26
CA ASP A 33 -12.10 38.74 -0.82
C ASP A 33 -13.33 39.23 0.00
N GLY A 34 -13.27 40.50 0.46
CA GLY A 34 -14.36 41.09 1.24
C GLY A 34 -14.40 40.67 2.71
N LYS A 35 -13.50 39.80 3.17
CA LYS A 35 -13.41 39.33 4.57
C LYS A 35 -12.17 39.87 5.26
N ARG A 36 -12.30 40.17 6.55
CA ARG A 36 -11.23 40.66 7.42
C ARG A 36 -10.90 39.61 8.48
N LYS A 37 -9.60 39.32 8.66
CA LYS A 37 -9.09 38.39 9.66
C LYS A 37 -7.95 39.04 10.43
N TYR A 38 -7.93 38.83 11.75
CA TYR A 38 -6.84 39.29 12.61
C TYR A 38 -5.99 38.11 13.05
N GLU A 39 -4.66 38.22 12.83
CA GLU A 39 -3.67 37.23 13.24
C GLU A 39 -2.76 37.81 14.29
N PHE A 40 -2.89 37.39 15.55
CA PHE A 40 -2.05 37.85 16.67
C PHE A 40 -0.72 37.06 16.64
N LEU A 41 0.41 37.81 16.52
CA LEU A 41 1.74 37.21 16.36
C LEU A 41 2.39 36.76 17.65
N LYS A 42 1.80 37.10 18.82
CA LYS A 42 2.41 36.91 20.14
C LYS A 42 3.78 37.58 20.29
N LEU A 43 4.02 38.66 19.53
CA LEU A 43 5.18 39.55 19.58
C LEU A 43 4.72 40.86 20.19
N TYR A 44 5.64 41.49 20.96
CA TYR A 44 5.31 42.68 21.72
C TYR A 44 6.40 43.74 21.57
N LEU A 45 5.97 45.00 21.51
CA LEU A 45 6.87 46.15 21.68
C LEU A 45 6.85 46.60 23.14
N VAL A 46 8.01 46.94 23.66
CA VAL A 46 8.17 47.46 25.00
C VAL A 46 8.22 49.00 25.00
N PRO A 47 7.76 49.69 26.05
CA PRO A 47 7.80 51.14 26.13
C PRO A 47 9.23 51.68 26.07
N GLU A 48 9.50 52.69 25.25
CA GLU A 48 10.81 53.33 25.11
C GLU A 48 10.93 54.48 26.15
N LYS A 49 10.93 54.15 27.44
CA LYS A 49 10.97 55.13 28.55
C LYS A 49 12.08 54.77 29.57
N GLY A 50 12.63 55.79 30.25
CA GLY A 50 13.58 55.61 31.35
C GLY A 50 15.04 55.37 30.92
N ARG A 51 15.86 54.80 31.83
CA ARG A 51 17.31 54.56 31.66
C ARG A 51 17.62 53.52 30.56
N ASP A 52 16.69 52.60 30.28
CA ASP A 52 16.89 51.50 29.33
C ASP A 52 16.33 51.81 27.92
N ARG A 53 16.08 53.09 27.60
CA ARG A 53 15.47 53.52 26.35
C ARG A 53 16.21 53.01 25.10
N THR A 54 17.54 52.97 25.12
CA THR A 54 18.36 52.56 23.98
C THR A 54 18.22 51.05 23.75
N GLU A 55 18.21 50.26 24.80
CA GLU A 55 18.02 48.80 24.70
C GLU A 55 16.58 48.42 24.30
N ALA A 56 15.59 49.12 24.85
CA ALA A 56 14.19 48.96 24.46
C ALA A 56 14.01 49.26 22.96
N ARG A 57 14.63 50.33 22.45
CA ARG A 57 14.58 50.69 21.01
C ARG A 57 15.23 49.62 20.13
N ARG A 58 16.37 49.04 20.56
CA ARG A 58 17.03 47.96 19.82
C ARG A 58 16.13 46.72 19.78
N LYS A 59 15.57 46.27 20.90
CA LYS A 59 14.65 45.12 20.97
C LYS A 59 13.40 45.35 20.13
N ASN A 60 12.83 46.54 20.14
CA ASN A 60 11.69 46.89 19.32
C ASN A 60 12.02 46.85 17.83
N ALA A 61 13.21 47.31 17.43
CA ALA A 61 13.66 47.26 16.05
C ALA A 61 13.86 45.79 15.55
N GLU A 62 14.47 44.95 16.39
CA GLU A 62 14.63 43.51 16.11
C GLU A 62 13.25 42.83 15.96
N THR A 63 12.33 43.11 16.88
CA THR A 63 10.95 42.59 16.83
C THR A 63 10.23 43.03 15.56
N MET A 64 10.33 44.31 15.18
CA MET A 64 9.71 44.85 14.00
C MET A 64 10.32 44.27 12.71
N ALA A 65 11.60 43.95 12.68
CA ALA A 65 12.24 43.26 11.57
C ALA A 65 11.60 41.87 11.35
N VAL A 66 11.42 41.10 12.43
CA VAL A 66 10.72 39.79 12.38
C VAL A 66 9.28 39.96 11.90
N VAL A 67 8.53 40.94 12.41
CA VAL A 67 7.15 41.22 12.02
C VAL A 67 7.06 41.56 10.53
N ASN A 68 8.00 42.33 10.01
CA ASN A 68 8.04 42.67 8.57
C ASN A 68 8.29 41.44 7.69
N VAL A 69 9.15 40.51 8.11
CA VAL A 69 9.36 39.23 7.41
C VAL A 69 8.08 38.41 7.41
N ILE A 70 7.39 38.30 8.56
CA ILE A 70 6.11 37.59 8.66
C ILE A 70 5.05 38.25 7.77
N LYS A 71 4.95 39.60 7.77
CA LYS A 71 4.05 40.35 6.88
C LYS A 71 4.35 40.04 5.41
N ALA A 72 5.62 40.13 4.99
CA ALA A 72 6.04 39.85 3.63
C ALA A 72 5.67 38.41 3.20
N GLN A 73 5.88 37.42 4.10
CA GLN A 73 5.49 36.04 3.85
C GLN A 73 3.97 35.92 3.70
N ARG A 74 3.17 36.60 4.55
CA ARG A 74 1.70 36.58 4.43
C ARG A 74 1.22 37.23 3.12
N VAL A 75 1.86 38.32 2.68
CA VAL A 75 1.55 38.94 1.39
C VAL A 75 1.87 38.00 0.23
N LEU A 76 3.00 37.28 0.28
CA LEU A 76 3.36 36.24 -0.68
C LEU A 76 2.36 35.06 -0.64
N ASP A 77 2.01 34.62 0.56
CA ASP A 77 1.01 33.56 0.78
C ASP A 77 -0.35 33.95 0.17
N ILE A 78 -0.77 35.21 0.31
CA ILE A 78 -1.99 35.75 -0.31
C ILE A 78 -1.86 35.78 -1.83
N LYS A 79 -0.76 36.34 -2.34
CA LYS A 79 -0.51 36.42 -3.81
C LYS A 79 -0.41 35.04 -4.45
N ASN A 80 0.19 34.07 -3.74
CA ASN A 80 0.33 32.69 -4.18
C ASN A 80 -0.91 31.83 -3.84
N GLY A 81 -1.97 32.42 -3.27
CA GLY A 81 -3.16 31.68 -2.84
C GLY A 81 -2.93 30.73 -1.66
N LEU A 82 -1.82 30.90 -0.89
CA LEU A 82 -1.42 30.03 0.22
C LEU A 82 -2.02 30.45 1.58
N ALA A 83 -2.58 31.64 1.72
CA ALA A 83 -3.06 32.21 2.98
C ALA A 83 -4.51 31.80 3.36
N GLY A 84 -4.88 30.56 3.12
CA GLY A 84 -6.21 30.05 3.46
C GLY A 84 -7.29 30.35 2.43
N LEU A 85 -6.89 30.91 1.30
CA LEU A 85 -7.73 31.16 0.15
C LEU A 85 -7.43 30.14 -0.94
N GLU A 86 -8.49 29.79 -1.65
CA GLU A 86 -8.49 28.80 -2.70
C GLU A 86 -7.40 29.10 -3.73
N THR A 87 -6.36 28.28 -3.78
CA THR A 87 -5.48 28.26 -4.97
C THR A 87 -6.33 27.83 -6.16
N SER A 88 -6.01 28.26 -7.36
CA SER A 88 -6.62 27.69 -8.58
C SER A 88 -6.52 26.17 -8.58
N LYS A 89 -5.47 25.61 -7.94
CA LYS A 89 -5.24 24.19 -7.75
C LYS A 89 -6.19 23.56 -6.73
N SER A 90 -6.66 24.26 -5.69
CA SER A 90 -7.61 23.70 -4.70
C SER A 90 -9.02 23.51 -5.28
N LYS A 91 -9.32 24.13 -6.41
CA LYS A 91 -10.52 23.92 -7.22
C LYS A 91 -10.43 22.70 -8.14
N MET A 92 -9.30 22.00 -8.17
CA MET A 92 -9.18 20.73 -8.90
C MET A 92 -10.10 19.69 -8.29
N LYS A 93 -10.65 18.82 -9.14
CA LYS A 93 -11.47 17.69 -8.70
C LYS A 93 -10.58 16.58 -8.14
N LEU A 94 -11.10 15.82 -7.19
CA LEU A 94 -10.43 14.63 -6.66
C LEU A 94 -10.04 13.66 -7.78
N PHE A 95 -10.88 13.53 -8.79
CA PHE A 95 -10.64 12.62 -9.93
C PHE A 95 -9.43 13.04 -10.76
N ASP A 96 -9.21 14.34 -10.97
CA ASP A 96 -8.04 14.86 -11.68
C ASP A 96 -6.75 14.53 -10.91
N VAL A 97 -6.78 14.63 -9.57
CA VAL A 97 -5.65 14.27 -8.72
C VAL A 97 -5.38 12.76 -8.74
N ILE A 98 -6.41 11.92 -8.82
CA ILE A 98 -6.25 10.48 -9.02
C ILE A 98 -5.55 10.19 -10.35
N ASP A 99 -5.86 10.94 -11.41
CA ASP A 99 -5.20 10.76 -12.72
C ASP A 99 -3.73 11.18 -12.67
N ILE A 100 -3.39 12.30 -12.04
CA ILE A 100 -2.00 12.69 -11.77
C ILE A 100 -1.25 11.57 -11.00
N PHE A 101 -1.88 11.01 -9.97
CA PHE A 101 -1.29 9.90 -9.22
C PHE A 101 -1.11 8.65 -10.12
N ALA A 102 -2.08 8.34 -10.97
CA ALA A 102 -2.03 7.22 -11.90
C ALA A 102 -0.87 7.34 -12.89
N GLU A 103 -0.66 8.53 -13.47
CA GLU A 103 0.44 8.81 -14.39
C GLU A 103 1.81 8.65 -13.71
N LYS A 104 1.98 9.20 -12.50
CA LYS A 104 3.21 9.03 -11.72
C LYS A 104 3.50 7.56 -11.42
N LYS A 105 2.47 6.82 -11.04
CA LYS A 105 2.58 5.39 -10.72
C LYS A 105 2.93 4.56 -11.95
N THR A 106 2.37 4.86 -13.11
CA THR A 106 2.66 4.15 -14.37
C THR A 106 4.12 4.35 -14.78
N LYS A 107 4.65 5.58 -14.67
CA LYS A 107 6.06 5.88 -14.98
C LYS A 107 7.05 5.12 -14.09
N THR A 108 6.67 4.77 -12.88
CA THR A 108 7.52 4.06 -11.90
C THR A 108 7.28 2.55 -11.85
N SER A 109 6.20 2.05 -12.47
CA SER A 109 5.83 0.62 -12.43
C SER A 109 6.57 -0.18 -13.49
N ILE A 110 7.21 -1.26 -13.06
CA ILE A 110 7.87 -2.25 -13.92
C ILE A 110 7.03 -3.54 -14.02
N SER A 111 5.77 -3.50 -13.56
CA SER A 111 4.88 -4.67 -13.52
C SER A 111 4.06 -4.80 -14.80
N ASP A 112 3.92 -6.03 -15.32
CA ASP A 112 3.05 -6.33 -16.47
C ASP A 112 1.55 -6.24 -16.14
N ASN A 113 1.18 -6.15 -14.86
CA ASN A 113 -0.19 -5.93 -14.43
C ASN A 113 -0.53 -4.44 -14.49
N ASP A 114 -1.80 -4.11 -14.83
CA ASP A 114 -2.27 -2.73 -14.81
C ASP A 114 -2.03 -2.10 -13.41
N PRO A 115 -1.05 -1.19 -13.29
CA PRO A 115 -0.73 -0.58 -11.99
C PRO A 115 -1.89 0.25 -11.45
N ASN A 116 -2.87 0.58 -12.31
CA ASN A 116 -3.98 1.47 -12.02
C ASN A 116 -5.30 0.74 -11.76
N MET A 117 -5.33 -0.61 -11.81
CA MET A 117 -6.56 -1.38 -11.60
C MET A 117 -7.26 -1.00 -10.28
N ILE A 118 -6.51 -0.88 -9.18
CA ILE A 118 -7.08 -0.49 -7.89
C ILE A 118 -7.60 0.95 -7.89
N LEU A 119 -7.00 1.84 -8.70
CA LEU A 119 -7.47 3.22 -8.85
C LEU A 119 -8.78 3.29 -9.62
N LYS A 120 -8.98 2.42 -10.62
CA LYS A 120 -10.27 2.29 -11.32
C LYS A 120 -11.38 1.89 -10.36
N ILE A 121 -11.10 0.94 -9.47
CA ILE A 121 -12.05 0.51 -8.43
C ILE A 121 -12.28 1.64 -7.42
N LEU A 122 -11.23 2.34 -6.98
CA LEU A 122 -11.34 3.50 -6.10
C LEU A 122 -12.22 4.60 -6.72
N LYS A 123 -11.99 4.97 -7.98
CA LYS A 123 -12.83 5.94 -8.71
C LYS A 123 -14.30 5.51 -8.73
N LYS A 124 -14.58 4.21 -9.00
CA LYS A 124 -15.94 3.67 -8.97
C LYS A 124 -16.61 3.90 -7.60
N HIS A 125 -15.91 3.60 -6.51
CA HIS A 125 -16.45 3.78 -5.16
C HIS A 125 -16.63 5.26 -4.79
N LEU A 126 -15.68 6.12 -5.18
CA LEU A 126 -15.79 7.56 -4.95
C LEU A 126 -16.96 8.18 -5.74
N LEU A 127 -17.17 7.74 -6.99
CA LEU A 127 -18.30 8.15 -7.81
C LEU A 127 -19.63 7.80 -7.14
N LEU A 128 -19.75 6.58 -6.59
CA LEU A 128 -20.95 6.14 -5.87
C LEU A 128 -21.14 6.83 -4.51
N TYR A 129 -20.05 7.27 -3.88
CA TYR A 129 -20.08 7.91 -2.56
C TYR A 129 -20.56 9.37 -2.63
N LYS A 130 -19.91 10.20 -3.43
CA LYS A 130 -20.18 11.65 -3.49
C LYS A 130 -20.13 12.24 -4.91
N GLY A 131 -20.04 11.38 -5.93
CA GLY A 131 -19.91 11.82 -7.33
C GLY A 131 -18.48 12.20 -7.72
N ASP A 132 -18.32 12.63 -8.97
CA ASP A 132 -17.04 12.98 -9.57
C ASP A 132 -16.70 14.48 -9.51
N GLN A 133 -17.63 15.32 -9.01
CA GLN A 133 -17.48 16.77 -8.95
C GLN A 133 -16.86 17.27 -7.63
N VAL A 134 -16.45 16.36 -6.74
CA VAL A 134 -15.85 16.71 -5.44
C VAL A 134 -14.52 17.45 -5.66
N LEU A 135 -14.45 18.67 -5.11
CA LEU A 135 -13.23 19.49 -5.18
C LEU A 135 -12.29 19.14 -4.02
N MET A 136 -10.98 19.29 -4.27
CA MET A 136 -9.95 19.00 -3.28
C MET A 136 -10.09 19.83 -1.99
N LYS A 137 -10.63 21.04 -2.08
CA LYS A 137 -10.92 21.90 -0.92
C LYS A 137 -12.02 21.37 -0.01
N ASP A 138 -12.92 20.55 -0.55
CA ASP A 138 -14.09 20.01 0.17
C ASP A 138 -13.78 18.68 0.84
N ILE A 139 -12.55 18.17 0.66
CA ILE A 139 -12.09 16.93 1.28
C ILE A 139 -11.48 17.26 2.64
N ASP A 140 -12.27 17.03 3.67
CA ASP A 140 -11.90 17.19 5.07
C ASP A 140 -11.80 15.82 5.79
N LYS A 141 -11.53 15.85 7.10
CA LYS A 141 -11.53 14.67 7.97
C LYS A 141 -12.86 13.90 7.91
N ASN A 142 -13.99 14.62 7.85
CA ASN A 142 -15.32 14.02 7.85
C ASN A 142 -15.60 13.31 6.51
N TYR A 143 -15.15 13.91 5.39
CA TYR A 143 -15.20 13.25 4.09
C TYR A 143 -14.47 11.91 4.12
N CYS A 144 -13.25 11.88 4.67
CA CYS A 144 -12.43 10.68 4.75
C CYS A 144 -13.04 9.61 5.67
N LYS A 145 -13.58 10.00 6.84
CA LYS A 145 -14.33 9.08 7.74
C LYS A 145 -15.60 8.54 7.07
N GLY A 146 -16.37 9.41 6.44
CA GLY A 146 -17.59 9.05 5.73
C GLY A 146 -17.32 8.08 4.56
N PHE A 147 -16.22 8.26 3.82
CA PHE A 147 -15.84 7.34 2.76
C PHE A 147 -15.47 5.94 3.31
N MET A 148 -14.79 5.86 4.44
CA MET A 148 -14.50 4.56 5.08
C MET A 148 -15.81 3.88 5.53
N GLN A 149 -16.74 4.63 6.12
CA GLN A 149 -18.05 4.10 6.52
C GLN A 149 -18.85 3.61 5.29
N TYR A 150 -18.89 4.41 4.23
CA TYR A 150 -19.52 4.02 2.96
C TYR A 150 -18.95 2.70 2.43
N LEU A 151 -17.62 2.51 2.45
CA LEU A 151 -16.99 1.27 1.99
C LEU A 151 -17.43 0.06 2.84
N ARG A 152 -17.58 0.23 4.15
CA ARG A 152 -18.03 -0.82 5.06
C ARG A 152 -19.49 -1.22 4.82
N ASP A 153 -20.32 -0.23 4.52
CA ASP A 153 -21.75 -0.43 4.30
C ASP A 153 -22.09 -0.85 2.86
N TYR A 154 -21.08 -0.78 1.96
CA TYR A 154 -21.29 -1.10 0.54
C TYR A 154 -21.61 -2.58 0.33
N ARG A 155 -22.76 -2.87 -0.29
CA ARG A 155 -23.20 -4.20 -0.68
C ARG A 155 -22.73 -4.51 -2.10
N MET A 156 -22.09 -5.67 -2.31
CA MET A 156 -21.52 -6.06 -3.60
C MET A 156 -22.57 -6.28 -4.68
N ARG A 157 -23.80 -6.70 -4.30
CA ARG A 157 -24.95 -6.88 -5.20
C ARG A 157 -26.21 -6.36 -4.52
N ARG A 158 -27.13 -5.78 -5.29
CA ARG A 158 -28.40 -5.22 -4.75
C ARG A 158 -29.22 -6.21 -3.92
N GLN A 159 -29.13 -7.50 -4.21
CA GLN A 159 -29.86 -8.57 -3.52
C GLN A 159 -28.99 -9.42 -2.57
N SER A 160 -27.68 -9.18 -2.52
CA SER A 160 -26.76 -9.89 -1.62
C SER A 160 -26.65 -9.15 -0.30
N GLN A 161 -26.64 -9.90 0.81
CA GLN A 161 -26.26 -9.36 2.12
C GLN A 161 -24.72 -9.24 2.29
N GLU A 162 -23.96 -9.66 1.28
CA GLU A 162 -22.50 -9.62 1.33
C GLU A 162 -21.97 -8.19 1.20
N HIS A 163 -21.37 -7.72 2.28
CA HIS A 163 -20.61 -6.48 2.31
C HIS A 163 -19.22 -6.65 1.69
N LEU A 164 -18.63 -5.53 1.33
CA LEU A 164 -17.23 -5.53 0.89
C LEU A 164 -16.33 -6.02 2.03
N HIS A 165 -15.44 -6.96 1.71
CA HIS A 165 -14.52 -7.51 2.71
C HIS A 165 -13.66 -6.38 3.33
N ILE A 166 -13.51 -6.39 4.66
CA ILE A 166 -12.86 -5.29 5.41
C ILE A 166 -11.44 -4.98 4.93
N ASN A 167 -10.66 -6.00 4.54
CA ASN A 167 -9.32 -5.80 3.98
C ASN A 167 -9.35 -5.05 2.63
N SER A 168 -10.42 -5.22 1.84
CA SER A 168 -10.64 -4.46 0.60
C SER A 168 -10.99 -3.00 0.90
N CYS A 169 -11.85 -2.75 1.91
CA CYS A 169 -12.16 -1.41 2.37
C CYS A 169 -10.89 -0.66 2.78
N ILE A 170 -10.05 -1.32 3.59
CA ILE A 170 -8.76 -0.77 4.05
C ILE A 170 -7.83 -0.51 2.87
N ALA A 171 -7.77 -1.41 1.89
CA ALA A 171 -6.93 -1.22 0.70
C ALA A 171 -7.36 0.00 -0.10
N TYR A 172 -8.64 0.17 -0.41
CA TYR A 172 -9.15 1.32 -1.17
C TYR A 172 -8.96 2.63 -0.39
N TYR A 173 -9.21 2.62 0.91
CA TYR A 173 -8.94 3.77 1.77
C TYR A 173 -7.46 4.17 1.79
N LYS A 174 -6.56 3.21 1.94
CA LYS A 174 -5.11 3.46 1.86
C LYS A 174 -4.68 4.07 0.52
N TYR A 175 -5.36 3.73 -0.58
CA TYR A 175 -5.10 4.36 -1.87
C TYR A 175 -5.62 5.79 -1.93
N LEU A 176 -6.77 6.10 -1.34
CA LEU A 176 -7.22 7.48 -1.17
C LEU A 176 -6.17 8.29 -0.37
N CYS A 177 -5.68 7.75 0.75
CA CYS A 177 -4.62 8.42 1.54
C CYS A 177 -3.35 8.70 0.72
N LYS A 178 -2.95 7.78 -0.18
CA LYS A 178 -1.80 7.98 -1.09
C LYS A 178 -2.07 9.07 -2.12
N VAL A 179 -3.27 9.13 -2.68
CA VAL A 179 -3.70 10.20 -3.60
C VAL A 179 -3.64 11.56 -2.89
N LEU A 180 -4.18 11.65 -1.68
CA LEU A 180 -4.14 12.87 -0.87
C LEU A 180 -2.71 13.28 -0.49
N LYS A 181 -1.81 12.31 -0.28
CA LYS A 181 -0.39 12.59 -0.07
C LYS A 181 0.23 13.26 -1.31
N VAL A 182 -0.03 12.74 -2.51
CA VAL A 182 0.43 13.37 -3.76
C VAL A 182 -0.18 14.76 -3.93
N ALA A 183 -1.44 14.97 -3.54
CA ALA A 183 -2.04 16.30 -3.57
C ALA A 183 -1.30 17.32 -2.68
N VAL A 184 -0.75 16.88 -1.55
CA VAL A 184 0.12 17.72 -0.70
C VAL A 184 1.47 17.97 -1.38
N GLU A 185 2.09 16.94 -1.95
CA GLU A 185 3.38 17.04 -2.65
C GLU A 185 3.30 17.99 -3.86
N GLU A 186 2.14 18.02 -4.58
CA GLU A 186 1.88 18.93 -5.70
C GLU A 186 1.42 20.33 -5.26
N GLY A 187 1.31 20.60 -3.96
CA GLY A 187 0.83 21.87 -3.43
C GLY A 187 -0.64 22.17 -3.75
N ILE A 188 -1.46 21.14 -4.01
CA ILE A 188 -2.89 21.26 -4.27
C ILE A 188 -3.65 21.50 -2.97
N ILE A 189 -3.27 20.77 -1.92
CA ILE A 189 -3.74 20.94 -0.54
C ILE A 189 -2.55 21.10 0.40
N LYS A 190 -2.74 21.80 1.51
CA LYS A 190 -1.66 22.06 2.49
C LYS A 190 -1.37 20.88 3.40
N HIS A 191 -2.39 20.10 3.68
CA HIS A 191 -2.36 19.02 4.66
C HIS A 191 -3.24 17.86 4.16
N ASN A 192 -2.86 16.64 4.50
CA ASN A 192 -3.63 15.44 4.19
C ASN A 192 -4.66 15.19 5.30
N PRO A 193 -5.97 15.43 5.08
CA PRO A 193 -7.00 15.30 6.10
C PRO A 193 -7.20 13.86 6.60
N ALA A 194 -6.75 12.86 5.86
CA ALA A 194 -6.78 11.47 6.30
C ALA A 194 -5.80 11.20 7.47
N GLN A 195 -4.78 12.04 7.67
CA GLN A 195 -3.83 11.92 8.79
C GLN A 195 -4.42 12.39 10.12
N ASP A 196 -5.50 13.19 10.10
CA ASP A 196 -6.19 13.66 11.30
C ASP A 196 -7.11 12.61 11.92
N ILE A 197 -7.26 11.47 11.24
CA ILE A 197 -8.08 10.36 11.73
C ILE A 197 -7.22 9.49 12.64
N SER A 198 -7.71 9.26 13.87
CA SER A 198 -7.06 8.34 14.79
C SER A 198 -7.01 6.93 14.22
N ARG A 199 -5.95 6.19 14.53
CA ARG A 199 -5.84 4.77 14.15
C ARG A 199 -6.97 3.92 14.76
N ASP A 200 -7.49 4.33 15.91
CA ASP A 200 -8.59 3.62 16.59
C ASP A 200 -9.93 3.84 15.90
N ASP A 201 -10.08 4.94 15.14
CA ASP A 201 -11.26 5.22 14.31
C ASP A 201 -11.26 4.42 12.99
N LEU A 202 -10.13 3.80 12.64
CA LEU A 202 -10.01 3.01 11.42
C LEU A 202 -10.16 1.51 11.71
N PRO A 203 -10.85 0.77 10.83
CA PRO A 203 -11.01 -0.66 11.03
C PRO A 203 -9.66 -1.38 10.99
N LYS A 204 -9.48 -2.34 11.89
CA LYS A 204 -8.35 -3.25 11.86
C LYS A 204 -8.59 -4.32 10.80
N GLY A 205 -7.53 -4.68 10.08
CA GLY A 205 -7.59 -5.78 9.11
C GLY A 205 -7.87 -7.12 9.83
N ILE A 206 -8.62 -7.97 9.14
CA ILE A 206 -8.85 -9.33 9.62
C ILE A 206 -7.78 -10.22 9.00
N GLU A 207 -7.13 -11.02 9.84
CA GLU A 207 -6.22 -12.04 9.38
C GLU A 207 -7.04 -13.13 8.67
N THR A 208 -6.69 -13.40 7.41
CA THR A 208 -7.39 -14.42 6.63
C THR A 208 -6.62 -15.74 6.76
N GLU A 209 -7.30 -16.79 7.17
CA GLU A 209 -6.74 -18.13 7.10
C GLU A 209 -6.42 -18.48 5.63
N ARG A 210 -5.25 -19.06 5.42
CA ARG A 210 -4.78 -19.43 4.09
C ARG A 210 -4.84 -20.93 3.98
N GLU A 211 -5.68 -21.40 3.08
CA GLU A 211 -5.79 -22.80 2.79
C GLU A 211 -4.50 -23.34 2.15
N PHE A 212 -4.17 -24.58 2.52
CA PHE A 212 -3.10 -25.37 1.95
C PHE A 212 -3.47 -26.84 1.94
N LEU A 213 -2.78 -27.63 1.14
CA LEU A 213 -2.95 -29.08 1.06
C LEU A 213 -2.00 -29.77 2.01
N SER A 214 -2.47 -30.80 2.71
CA SER A 214 -1.60 -31.76 3.41
C SER A 214 -0.82 -32.60 2.40
N ILE A 215 0.22 -33.32 2.87
CA ILE A 215 1.00 -34.23 2.00
C ILE A 215 0.08 -35.29 1.38
N ASP A 216 -0.85 -35.82 2.15
CA ASP A 216 -1.79 -36.85 1.66
C ASP A 216 -2.80 -36.28 0.66
N GLU A 217 -3.29 -35.03 0.87
CA GLU A 217 -4.11 -34.33 -0.10
C GLU A 217 -3.37 -34.03 -1.41
N VAL A 218 -2.06 -33.71 -1.33
CA VAL A 218 -1.21 -33.52 -2.52
C VAL A 218 -1.10 -34.83 -3.32
N LYS A 219 -0.89 -35.98 -2.64
CA LYS A 219 -0.85 -37.31 -3.28
C LYS A 219 -2.18 -37.64 -3.94
N LEU A 220 -3.28 -37.48 -3.22
CA LEU A 220 -4.63 -37.72 -3.73
C LEU A 220 -4.92 -36.86 -4.96
N LEU A 221 -4.56 -35.58 -4.92
CA LEU A 221 -4.74 -34.67 -6.02
C LEU A 221 -3.86 -35.04 -7.23
N ALA A 222 -2.65 -35.56 -6.98
CA ALA A 222 -1.75 -36.06 -8.01
C ALA A 222 -2.35 -37.25 -8.80
N GLU A 223 -3.09 -38.13 -8.12
CA GLU A 223 -3.72 -39.29 -8.72
C GLU A 223 -5.05 -38.93 -9.43
N THR A 224 -5.70 -37.84 -9.02
CA THR A 224 -6.99 -37.42 -9.58
C THR A 224 -6.79 -36.83 -10.98
N GLU A 225 -7.64 -37.21 -11.92
CA GLU A 225 -7.63 -36.68 -13.29
C GLU A 225 -8.03 -35.19 -13.30
N CYS A 226 -7.34 -34.40 -14.11
CA CYS A 226 -7.61 -32.98 -14.32
C CYS A 226 -7.94 -32.70 -15.79
N LYS A 227 -9.04 -32.02 -16.03
CA LYS A 227 -9.51 -31.63 -17.38
C LYS A 227 -8.41 -30.97 -18.25
N TYR A 228 -7.51 -30.20 -17.62
CA TYR A 228 -6.40 -29.55 -18.29
C TYR A 228 -5.06 -30.01 -17.70
N PRO A 229 -4.39 -30.99 -18.33
CA PRO A 229 -3.13 -31.56 -17.80
C PRO A 229 -2.06 -30.51 -17.51
N LEU A 230 -1.94 -29.48 -18.36
CA LEU A 230 -0.98 -28.38 -18.15
C LEU A 230 -1.26 -27.58 -16.87
N VAL A 231 -2.55 -27.45 -16.48
CA VAL A 231 -2.92 -26.80 -15.20
C VAL A 231 -2.49 -27.67 -14.03
N LYS A 232 -2.75 -28.99 -14.09
CA LYS A 232 -2.29 -29.96 -13.11
C LYS A 232 -0.77 -29.91 -12.94
N ASN A 233 -0.04 -30.01 -14.03
CA ASN A 233 1.42 -29.95 -14.03
C ASN A 233 1.94 -28.66 -13.39
N ALA A 234 1.43 -27.51 -13.80
CA ALA A 234 1.83 -26.20 -13.27
C ALA A 234 1.54 -26.05 -11.78
N PHE A 235 0.37 -26.54 -11.33
CA PHE A 235 -0.03 -26.48 -9.92
C PHE A 235 0.84 -27.39 -9.06
N MET A 236 0.99 -28.66 -9.48
CA MET A 236 1.82 -29.63 -8.77
C MET A 236 3.29 -29.20 -8.72
N PHE A 237 3.83 -28.74 -9.84
CA PHE A 237 5.18 -28.16 -9.86
C PHE A 237 5.30 -27.03 -8.84
N SER A 238 4.30 -26.13 -8.76
CA SER A 238 4.31 -25.06 -7.75
C SER A 238 4.23 -25.60 -6.31
N CYS A 239 3.54 -26.72 -6.05
CA CYS A 239 3.54 -27.38 -4.75
C CYS A 239 4.91 -27.89 -4.32
N PHE A 240 5.82 -28.20 -5.27
CA PHE A 240 7.15 -28.75 -4.98
C PHE A 240 8.30 -27.74 -5.17
N CYS A 241 8.03 -26.54 -5.72
CA CYS A 241 9.03 -25.50 -5.89
C CYS A 241 8.68 -24.15 -5.27
N GLY A 242 7.44 -23.94 -4.85
CA GLY A 242 6.98 -22.73 -4.19
C GLY A 242 6.85 -21.48 -5.08
N LEU A 243 6.99 -21.59 -6.41
CA LEU A 243 6.88 -20.46 -7.33
C LEU A 243 5.45 -19.90 -7.40
N ARG A 244 5.33 -18.58 -7.60
CA ARG A 244 4.02 -17.95 -7.85
C ARG A 244 3.57 -18.20 -9.28
N ILE A 245 2.26 -18.14 -9.53
CA ILE A 245 1.69 -18.27 -10.89
C ILE A 245 2.33 -17.30 -11.89
N SER A 246 2.70 -16.08 -11.47
CA SER A 246 3.39 -15.11 -12.33
C SER A 246 4.78 -15.57 -12.76
N ASP A 247 5.46 -16.33 -11.90
CA ASP A 247 6.79 -16.87 -12.16
C ASP A 247 6.66 -18.15 -13.01
N ILE A 248 5.71 -19.02 -12.69
CA ILE A 248 5.38 -20.24 -13.47
C ILE A 248 5.07 -19.89 -14.93
N ARG A 249 4.25 -18.87 -15.19
CA ARG A 249 3.90 -18.45 -16.56
C ARG A 249 5.09 -17.97 -17.41
N LYS A 250 6.15 -17.54 -16.76
CA LYS A 250 7.35 -16.99 -17.41
C LYS A 250 8.55 -17.93 -17.31
N LEU A 251 8.38 -19.08 -16.65
CA LEU A 251 9.46 -20.03 -16.43
C LEU A 251 9.95 -20.62 -17.77
N ARG A 252 11.27 -20.65 -17.90
CA ARG A 252 11.96 -21.08 -19.12
C ARG A 252 12.84 -22.29 -18.84
N TRP A 253 13.01 -23.14 -19.86
CA TRP A 253 13.93 -24.27 -19.79
C TRP A 253 15.38 -23.82 -19.52
N SER A 254 15.79 -22.70 -20.10
CA SER A 254 17.11 -22.08 -19.87
C SER A 254 17.37 -21.66 -18.43
N GLN A 255 16.34 -21.64 -17.57
CA GLN A 255 16.47 -21.34 -16.13
C GLN A 255 16.62 -22.58 -15.24
N ILE A 256 16.53 -23.80 -15.83
CA ILE A 256 16.71 -25.07 -15.14
C ILE A 256 17.98 -25.72 -15.70
N GLU A 257 19.02 -25.71 -14.89
CA GLU A 257 20.29 -26.35 -15.21
C GLU A 257 20.29 -27.77 -14.68
N THR A 258 20.68 -28.74 -15.53
CA THR A 258 20.94 -30.13 -15.14
C THR A 258 22.44 -30.30 -14.89
N TYR A 259 22.80 -30.89 -13.76
CA TYR A 259 24.18 -31.17 -13.41
C TYR A 259 24.29 -32.51 -12.69
N THR A 260 25.50 -33.10 -12.68
CA THR A 260 25.76 -34.35 -11.98
C THR A 260 26.57 -34.07 -10.72
N GLU A 261 26.12 -34.59 -9.59
CA GLU A 261 26.83 -34.52 -8.31
C GLU A 261 26.67 -35.87 -7.60
N ASP A 262 27.80 -36.44 -7.15
CA ASP A 262 27.89 -37.78 -6.53
C ASP A 262 27.30 -38.90 -7.41
N GLY A 263 27.41 -38.77 -8.75
CA GLY A 263 26.89 -39.76 -9.70
C GLY A 263 25.35 -39.65 -9.92
N GLU A 264 24.67 -38.73 -9.27
CA GLU A 264 23.26 -38.48 -9.44
C GLU A 264 22.99 -37.23 -10.26
N GLU A 265 21.96 -37.31 -11.13
CA GLU A 265 21.47 -36.17 -11.86
C GLU A 265 20.64 -35.25 -10.93
N LYS A 266 21.04 -33.99 -10.89
CA LYS A 266 20.40 -32.94 -10.08
C LYS A 266 19.99 -31.75 -10.93
N TYR A 267 19.02 -31.00 -10.47
CA TYR A 267 18.42 -29.89 -11.20
C TYR A 267 18.49 -28.62 -10.35
N ARG A 268 18.99 -27.53 -10.94
CA ARG A 268 19.11 -26.23 -10.28
C ARG A 268 18.24 -25.20 -10.99
N LEU A 269 17.36 -24.57 -10.25
CA LEU A 269 16.56 -23.47 -10.75
C LEU A 269 17.23 -22.13 -10.41
N THR A 270 17.42 -21.29 -11.44
CA THR A 270 17.87 -19.90 -11.27
C THR A 270 16.88 -18.97 -11.92
N ILE A 271 16.16 -18.18 -11.11
CA ILE A 271 15.08 -17.31 -11.59
C ILE A 271 15.09 -15.94 -10.91
N ARG A 272 14.75 -14.90 -11.68
CA ARG A 272 14.43 -13.58 -11.15
C ARG A 272 12.92 -13.47 -10.91
N MET A 273 12.53 -13.46 -9.65
CA MET A 273 11.12 -13.40 -9.24
C MET A 273 10.39 -12.19 -9.80
N THR A 274 9.24 -12.38 -10.43
CA THR A 274 8.45 -11.32 -11.08
C THR A 274 8.02 -10.23 -10.08
N LYS A 275 7.51 -10.64 -8.91
CA LYS A 275 6.95 -9.72 -7.90
C LYS A 275 8.00 -9.00 -7.07
N THR A 276 9.01 -9.72 -6.59
CA THR A 276 10.02 -9.19 -5.65
C THR A 276 11.29 -8.71 -6.35
N LYS A 277 11.45 -9.00 -7.64
CA LYS A 277 12.65 -8.71 -8.46
C LYS A 277 13.95 -9.31 -7.91
N LYS A 278 13.86 -10.22 -6.94
CA LYS A 278 15.00 -10.93 -6.37
C LYS A 278 15.39 -12.10 -7.27
N ASN A 279 16.69 -12.31 -7.39
CA ASN A 279 17.24 -13.54 -7.95
C ASN A 279 17.23 -14.60 -6.85
N ILE A 280 16.75 -15.79 -7.17
CA ILE A 280 16.83 -16.97 -6.31
C ILE A 280 17.42 -18.11 -7.10
N THR A 281 18.24 -18.90 -6.42
CA THR A 281 18.86 -20.12 -6.97
C THR A 281 18.76 -21.20 -5.92
N TYR A 282 18.17 -22.34 -6.28
CA TYR A 282 18.07 -23.51 -5.41
C TYR A 282 17.87 -24.79 -6.22
N GLN A 283 18.15 -25.93 -5.59
CA GLN A 283 17.98 -27.25 -6.18
C GLN A 283 16.50 -27.61 -6.21
N LEU A 284 16.00 -28.11 -7.35
CA LEU A 284 14.68 -28.71 -7.46
C LEU A 284 14.72 -30.18 -7.01
N SER A 285 13.64 -30.61 -6.35
CA SER A 285 13.46 -32.02 -6.00
C SER A 285 13.12 -32.84 -7.23
N LYS A 286 13.45 -34.15 -7.22
CA LYS A 286 13.03 -35.09 -8.26
C LYS A 286 11.50 -35.11 -8.42
N GLU A 287 10.75 -34.89 -7.33
CA GLU A 287 9.28 -34.77 -7.37
C GLU A 287 8.83 -33.54 -8.17
N ALA A 288 9.49 -32.40 -8.04
CA ALA A 288 9.15 -31.22 -8.86
C ALA A 288 9.36 -31.48 -10.36
N ILE A 289 10.44 -32.18 -10.71
CA ILE A 289 10.80 -32.47 -12.12
C ILE A 289 9.74 -33.35 -12.81
N LYS A 290 9.11 -34.27 -12.12
CA LYS A 290 8.03 -35.11 -12.66
C LYS A 290 6.85 -34.33 -13.23
N TRP A 291 6.66 -33.10 -12.75
CA TRP A 291 5.54 -32.22 -13.16
C TRP A 291 5.93 -31.22 -14.25
N LEU A 292 7.14 -31.28 -14.76
CA LEU A 292 7.50 -30.52 -15.97
C LEU A 292 6.87 -31.21 -17.20
N PRO A 293 6.30 -30.45 -18.12
CA PRO A 293 5.86 -31.01 -19.41
C PRO A 293 7.08 -31.47 -20.21
N GLU A 294 6.84 -32.26 -21.26
CA GLU A 294 7.88 -32.59 -22.22
C GLU A 294 8.45 -31.31 -22.85
N LYS A 295 9.77 -31.30 -23.06
CA LYS A 295 10.45 -30.15 -23.66
C LYS A 295 10.12 -30.06 -25.14
N GLY A 296 9.33 -29.07 -25.52
CA GLY A 296 9.04 -28.73 -26.92
C GLY A 296 10.05 -27.75 -27.50
N GLU A 297 9.70 -27.17 -28.66
CA GLU A 297 10.51 -26.18 -29.36
C GLU A 297 10.60 -24.83 -28.58
N ASP A 298 9.61 -24.53 -27.76
CA ASP A 298 9.55 -23.30 -26.98
C ASP A 298 10.41 -23.36 -25.72
N ASP A 299 11.09 -22.25 -25.42
CA ASP A 299 11.84 -22.10 -24.16
C ASP A 299 10.90 -21.92 -22.95
N VAL A 300 9.65 -21.46 -23.14
CA VAL A 300 8.68 -21.29 -22.04
C VAL A 300 8.06 -22.63 -21.68
N ILE A 301 8.29 -23.10 -20.44
CA ILE A 301 7.90 -24.44 -19.97
C ILE A 301 6.37 -24.63 -19.97
N PHE A 302 5.62 -23.70 -19.39
CA PHE A 302 4.16 -23.79 -19.28
C PHE A 302 3.46 -22.91 -20.33
N LYS A 303 3.93 -22.95 -21.60
CA LYS A 303 3.29 -22.24 -22.70
C LYS A 303 1.85 -22.72 -22.91
N GLY A 304 0.93 -21.79 -23.09
CA GLY A 304 -0.50 -22.12 -23.29
C GLY A 304 -1.28 -22.32 -21.99
N LEU A 305 -0.68 -22.06 -20.83
CA LEU A 305 -1.43 -22.10 -19.56
C LEU A 305 -2.60 -21.12 -19.60
N VAL A 306 -3.81 -21.65 -19.37
CA VAL A 306 -5.09 -20.94 -19.48
C VAL A 306 -5.14 -19.63 -18.68
N GLN A 307 -6.05 -18.72 -19.05
CA GLN A 307 -6.23 -17.45 -18.35
C GLN A 307 -6.69 -17.66 -16.89
N HIS A 308 -6.53 -16.63 -16.08
CA HIS A 308 -6.73 -16.69 -14.61
C HIS A 308 -8.13 -17.21 -14.22
N SER A 309 -9.18 -16.76 -14.88
CA SER A 309 -10.55 -17.22 -14.58
C SER A 309 -10.73 -18.71 -14.82
N CYS A 310 -10.32 -19.19 -16.01
CA CYS A 310 -10.36 -20.61 -16.36
C CYS A 310 -9.48 -21.45 -15.41
N LEU A 311 -8.28 -20.95 -15.06
CA LEU A 311 -7.38 -21.58 -14.09
C LEU A 311 -8.07 -21.79 -12.73
N CYS A 312 -8.78 -20.77 -12.22
CA CYS A 312 -9.50 -20.86 -10.95
C CYS A 312 -10.63 -21.89 -10.99
N TYR A 313 -11.41 -21.92 -12.07
CA TYR A 313 -12.48 -22.90 -12.24
C TYR A 313 -11.92 -24.33 -12.36
N THR A 314 -10.89 -24.51 -13.20
CA THR A 314 -10.26 -25.83 -13.37
C THR A 314 -9.72 -26.40 -12.07
N ILE A 315 -9.01 -25.58 -11.27
CA ILE A 315 -8.48 -26.03 -9.98
C ILE A 315 -9.62 -26.37 -9.02
N LYS A 316 -10.68 -25.55 -8.97
CA LYS A 316 -11.82 -25.81 -8.11
C LYS A 316 -12.47 -27.15 -8.44
N ASP A 317 -12.81 -27.38 -9.72
CA ASP A 317 -13.47 -28.61 -10.17
C ASP A 317 -12.57 -29.84 -9.91
N TRP A 318 -11.26 -29.71 -10.14
CA TRP A 318 -10.30 -30.79 -9.91
C TRP A 318 -10.16 -31.15 -8.43
N VAL A 319 -10.11 -30.15 -7.55
CA VAL A 319 -10.04 -30.32 -6.09
C VAL A 319 -11.33 -30.94 -5.55
N GLU A 320 -12.49 -30.55 -6.07
CA GLU A 320 -13.79 -31.15 -5.76
C GLU A 320 -13.86 -32.61 -6.22
N ALA A 321 -13.35 -32.92 -7.42
CA ALA A 321 -13.27 -34.29 -7.95
C ALA A 321 -12.37 -35.19 -7.09
N ALA A 322 -11.31 -34.63 -6.48
CA ALA A 322 -10.46 -35.33 -5.51
C ALA A 322 -11.12 -35.51 -4.14
N GLY A 323 -12.36 -35.02 -3.91
CA GLY A 323 -13.05 -35.09 -2.62
C GLY A 323 -12.50 -34.16 -1.55
N ILE A 324 -11.65 -33.19 -1.90
CA ILE A 324 -11.04 -32.24 -0.98
C ILE A 324 -12.00 -31.06 -0.75
N LYS A 325 -12.42 -30.86 0.53
CA LYS A 325 -13.42 -29.83 0.91
C LYS A 325 -12.84 -28.44 1.15
N LYS A 326 -11.57 -28.20 0.75
CA LYS A 326 -10.88 -26.92 0.94
C LYS A 326 -11.05 -26.00 -0.28
N LYS A 327 -11.10 -24.69 -0.05
CA LYS A 327 -11.13 -23.68 -1.13
C LYS A 327 -9.73 -23.44 -1.66
N ILE A 328 -9.28 -24.29 -2.57
CA ILE A 328 -7.95 -24.23 -3.14
C ILE A 328 -7.93 -23.31 -4.36
N THR A 329 -6.94 -22.42 -4.40
CA THR A 329 -6.59 -21.56 -5.54
C THR A 329 -5.15 -21.84 -5.95
N PHE A 330 -4.71 -21.37 -7.12
CA PHE A 330 -3.33 -21.60 -7.53
C PHE A 330 -2.30 -21.11 -6.48
N HIS A 331 -2.62 -20.06 -5.74
CA HIS A 331 -1.72 -19.54 -4.71
C HIS A 331 -1.56 -20.51 -3.52
N CYS A 332 -2.55 -21.36 -3.29
CA CYS A 332 -2.47 -22.40 -2.26
C CYS A 332 -1.36 -23.41 -2.52
N ALA A 333 -0.96 -23.65 -3.79
CA ALA A 333 0.19 -24.51 -4.09
C ALA A 333 1.49 -24.01 -3.41
N ARG A 334 1.72 -22.70 -3.42
CA ARG A 334 2.85 -22.09 -2.74
C ARG A 334 2.72 -22.15 -1.21
N HIS A 335 1.50 -22.04 -0.67
CA HIS A 335 1.25 -22.26 0.77
C HIS A 335 1.53 -23.70 1.13
N THR A 336 1.11 -24.66 0.29
CA THR A 336 1.38 -26.09 0.42
C THR A 336 2.89 -26.35 0.43
N PHE A 337 3.67 -25.76 -0.47
CA PHE A 337 5.14 -25.87 -0.43
C PHE A 337 5.69 -25.40 0.91
N ALA A 338 5.30 -24.21 1.37
CA ALA A 338 5.79 -23.65 2.63
C ALA A 338 5.49 -24.56 3.82
N THR A 339 4.22 -25.01 3.93
CA THR A 339 3.79 -25.88 5.02
C THR A 339 4.44 -27.26 4.96
N MET A 340 4.61 -27.83 3.76
CA MET A 340 5.30 -29.09 3.53
C MET A 340 6.76 -29.02 3.96
N MET A 341 7.49 -27.97 3.55
CA MET A 341 8.88 -27.76 3.95
C MET A 341 9.03 -27.72 5.49
N LEU A 342 8.19 -26.94 6.16
CA LEU A 342 8.18 -26.83 7.62
C LEU A 342 7.79 -28.16 8.28
N THR A 343 6.84 -28.91 7.74
CA THR A 343 6.46 -30.24 8.23
C THR A 343 7.57 -31.24 8.10
N LEU A 344 8.34 -31.21 7.01
CA LEU A 344 9.47 -32.09 6.75
C LEU A 344 10.77 -31.70 7.49
N GLY A 345 10.77 -30.61 8.27
CA GLY A 345 11.89 -30.28 9.13
C GLY A 345 12.70 -29.07 8.72
N ALA A 346 12.42 -28.44 7.58
CA ALA A 346 13.09 -27.20 7.21
C ALA A 346 12.76 -26.08 8.22
N ASP A 347 13.75 -25.28 8.55
CA ASP A 347 13.53 -24.09 9.38
C ASP A 347 12.80 -22.98 8.62
N ILE A 348 12.22 -22.03 9.36
CA ILE A 348 11.43 -20.93 8.80
C ILE A 348 12.28 -19.99 7.93
N TYR A 349 13.55 -19.77 8.29
CA TYR A 349 14.45 -18.91 7.55
C TYR A 349 14.75 -19.49 6.17
N THR A 350 15.15 -20.76 6.13
CA THR A 350 15.39 -21.50 4.88
C THR A 350 14.15 -21.53 4.00
N THR A 351 12.98 -21.84 4.58
CA THR A 351 11.70 -21.82 3.87
C THR A 351 11.38 -20.43 3.31
N SER A 352 11.62 -19.37 4.07
CA SER A 352 11.44 -17.98 3.63
C SER A 352 12.36 -17.62 2.45
N LYS A 353 13.61 -18.09 2.45
CA LYS A 353 14.57 -17.89 1.35
C LYS A 353 14.15 -18.63 0.09
N LEU A 354 13.75 -19.88 0.18
CA LEU A 354 13.22 -20.67 -0.94
C LEU A 354 12.00 -20.00 -1.57
N LEU A 355 11.12 -19.44 -0.76
CA LEU A 355 9.97 -18.67 -1.21
C LEU A 355 10.34 -17.29 -1.79
N GLY A 356 11.56 -16.80 -1.60
CA GLY A 356 11.98 -15.47 -2.02
C GLY A 356 11.22 -14.34 -1.31
N HIS A 357 10.87 -14.53 -0.01
CA HIS A 357 10.30 -13.48 0.80
C HIS A 357 11.35 -12.41 1.14
N THR A 358 10.90 -11.15 1.18
CA THR A 358 11.75 -10.04 1.61
C THR A 358 11.79 -9.91 3.13
N ASP A 359 10.72 -10.33 3.77
CA ASP A 359 10.51 -10.28 5.20
C ASP A 359 10.06 -11.66 5.69
N ILE A 360 10.72 -12.16 6.73
CA ILE A 360 10.43 -13.46 7.36
C ILE A 360 9.04 -13.49 7.96
N ALA A 361 8.52 -12.34 8.44
CA ALA A 361 7.16 -12.19 8.94
C ALA A 361 6.09 -12.66 7.94
N THR A 362 6.41 -12.63 6.63
CA THR A 362 5.53 -13.20 5.60
C THR A 362 5.44 -14.73 5.68
N THR A 363 6.42 -15.40 6.29
CA THR A 363 6.46 -16.85 6.46
C THR A 363 5.93 -17.26 7.84
N GLU A 364 5.93 -16.35 8.82
CA GLU A 364 5.39 -16.59 10.18
C GLU A 364 3.89 -16.90 10.20
N ILE A 365 3.16 -16.58 9.14
CA ILE A 365 1.76 -17.00 8.96
C ILE A 365 1.58 -18.54 9.05
N TYR A 366 2.66 -19.29 8.85
CA TYR A 366 2.67 -20.74 9.01
C TYR A 366 3.10 -21.17 10.43
N ALA A 367 3.16 -20.23 11.39
CA ALA A 367 3.64 -20.46 12.76
C ALA A 367 2.89 -21.56 13.50
N LYS A 368 1.58 -21.76 13.23
CA LYS A 368 0.79 -22.86 13.80
C LYS A 368 1.43 -24.25 13.57
N ILE A 369 2.14 -24.44 12.44
CA ILE A 369 2.85 -25.68 12.13
C ILE A 369 4.14 -25.78 12.94
N ILE A 370 4.78 -24.63 13.18
CA ILE A 370 6.01 -24.53 13.99
C ILE A 370 5.68 -24.81 15.47
N ASP A 371 4.52 -24.37 15.96
CA ASP A 371 4.11 -24.58 17.36
C ASP A 371 3.96 -26.07 17.67
N LYS A 372 3.36 -26.86 16.76
CA LYS A 372 3.32 -28.33 16.93
C LYS A 372 4.73 -28.93 17.02
N LYS A 373 5.71 -28.41 16.28
CA LYS A 373 7.11 -28.86 16.35
C LYS A 373 7.85 -28.40 17.59
N LYS A 374 7.44 -27.29 18.22
CA LYS A 374 8.00 -26.86 19.51
C LYS A 374 7.70 -27.91 20.58
N ASP A 375 6.48 -28.43 20.62
CA ASP A 375 6.09 -29.48 21.55
C ASP A 375 6.87 -30.77 21.28
N GLU A 376 7.04 -31.13 20.01
CA GLU A 376 7.86 -32.29 19.62
C GLU A 376 9.35 -32.08 19.98
N ALA A 377 9.89 -30.86 19.82
CA ALA A 377 11.27 -30.53 20.15
C ALA A 377 11.54 -30.57 21.66
N VAL A 378 10.60 -30.11 22.47
CA VAL A 378 10.68 -30.26 23.95
C VAL A 378 10.69 -31.74 24.34
N GLY A 379 9.82 -32.57 23.71
CA GLY A 379 9.82 -34.01 23.94
C GLY A 379 11.10 -34.76 23.53
N LEU A 380 11.97 -34.15 22.70
CA LEU A 380 13.28 -34.74 22.41
C LEU A 380 14.25 -34.66 23.59
N ILE A 381 14.08 -33.68 24.48
CA ILE A 381 14.87 -33.55 25.72
C ILE A 381 14.58 -34.75 26.60
N ASP A 382 13.30 -35.05 26.83
CA ASP A 382 12.88 -36.18 27.68
C ASP A 382 13.46 -37.50 27.13
N LYS A 383 13.36 -37.73 25.80
CA LYS A 383 13.92 -38.91 25.13
C LYS A 383 15.45 -39.05 25.27
N PHE A 384 16.15 -37.93 25.46
CA PHE A 384 17.62 -37.95 25.58
C PHE A 384 18.06 -38.26 27.00
N PHE A 385 17.26 -37.88 28.00
CA PHE A 385 17.57 -38.11 29.44
C PHE A 385 16.91 -39.37 30.01
N ASP A 386 15.90 -39.95 29.34
CA ASP A 386 15.29 -41.24 29.71
C ASP A 386 16.11 -42.48 29.31
N LYS A 387 17.37 -42.30 28.90
CA LYS A 387 18.37 -43.32 28.63
C LYS A 387 19.34 -43.33 29.83
#